data_ba83383de0b93e38f635b2b131524e5c
#
_entry.id   ba83383de0b93e38f635b2b131524e5c
#
_cell.length_a   1.000
_cell.length_b   1.000
_cell.length_c   1.000
_cell.angle_alpha   90.00
_cell.angle_beta   90.00
_cell.angle_gamma   90.00
#
_symmetry.space_group_name_H-M   'P 1'
#
loop_
_entity.id
_entity.type
_entity.pdbx_description
1 polymer ?
#
loop_
_entity_poly.entity_id
_entity_poly.type
_entity_poly.pdbx_seq_one_letter_code
_entity_poly.pdbx_strand_id
1 'polypeptide(L)'
;MKKIILIFFLLSTCLFAQRETVFEGEVENGGFGGPVVKFTQVKGNFGVIVGGYGGWLINHQFLIGGGGFGLANDIQADQEVTDIFGYTNRPMLNFGYGGLIMEYYFDPMKLIHYSVSLLVGGGGISYREGLFMEHSSRDNNPDAFFVLEPAISGELNVAKFFKVGLGAGYRWTTGVNMVGIKNSDLSNFSVNLALKFGKF
;
A
#
# COMPACT_ATOMS: atom_id res chain seq x y z
N MET A 1 -17.72 -28.75 -50.07
CA MET A 1 -18.90 -28.70 -49.21
C MET A 1 -18.65 -29.23 -47.77
N LYS A 2 -17.90 -30.32 -47.56
CA LYS A 2 -17.63 -30.87 -46.20
C LYS A 2 -16.78 -29.91 -45.31
N LYS A 3 -15.89 -29.08 -45.85
CA LYS A 3 -15.07 -28.13 -45.08
C LYS A 3 -15.84 -26.88 -44.59
N ILE A 4 -16.89 -26.49 -45.31
CA ILE A 4 -17.75 -25.34 -44.91
C ILE A 4 -18.67 -25.73 -43.76
N ILE A 5 -19.15 -26.96 -43.72
CA ILE A 5 -19.99 -27.48 -42.63
C ILE A 5 -19.20 -27.55 -41.31
N LEU A 6 -17.90 -27.89 -41.36
CA LEU A 6 -17.06 -27.97 -40.17
C LEU A 6 -16.81 -26.61 -39.54
N ILE A 7 -16.67 -25.56 -40.37
CA ILE A 7 -16.48 -24.16 -39.90
C ILE A 7 -17.78 -23.63 -39.25
N PHE A 8 -18.93 -23.98 -39.79
CA PHE A 8 -20.23 -23.60 -39.22
C PHE A 8 -20.49 -24.29 -37.86
N PHE A 9 -20.01 -25.54 -37.69
CA PHE A 9 -20.14 -26.27 -36.42
C PHE A 9 -19.20 -25.72 -35.33
N LEU A 10 -18.01 -25.22 -35.69
CA LEU A 10 -17.08 -24.55 -34.77
C LEU A 10 -17.55 -23.16 -34.33
N LEU A 11 -18.30 -22.44 -35.18
CA LEU A 11 -18.89 -21.15 -34.82
C LEU A 11 -20.11 -21.29 -33.90
N SER A 12 -20.83 -22.40 -33.95
CA SER A 12 -22.03 -22.61 -33.11
C SER A 12 -21.70 -22.92 -31.65
N THR A 13 -20.50 -23.38 -31.32
CA THR A 13 -20.08 -23.65 -29.93
C THR A 13 -19.71 -22.39 -29.14
N CYS A 14 -19.52 -21.25 -29.80
CA CYS A 14 -19.23 -19.98 -29.13
C CYS A 14 -20.47 -19.22 -28.59
N LEU A 15 -21.70 -19.72 -28.87
CA LEU A 15 -22.93 -19.00 -28.53
C LEU A 15 -23.50 -19.35 -27.14
N PHE A 16 -22.89 -20.26 -26.39
CA PHE A 16 -23.31 -20.62 -25.04
C PHE A 16 -22.31 -20.27 -23.95
N ALA A 17 -21.43 -19.30 -24.18
CA ALA A 17 -20.66 -18.71 -23.10
C ALA A 17 -21.63 -17.87 -22.23
N GLN A 18 -22.34 -18.52 -21.30
CA GLN A 18 -22.89 -17.82 -20.15
C GLN A 18 -21.70 -17.13 -19.48
N ARG A 19 -21.74 -15.80 -19.42
CA ARG A 19 -20.74 -15.02 -18.66
C ARG A 19 -20.92 -15.40 -17.20
N GLU A 20 -20.09 -16.31 -16.72
CA GLU A 20 -19.93 -16.47 -15.29
C GLU A 20 -19.29 -15.16 -14.77
N THR A 21 -19.98 -14.46 -13.91
CA THR A 21 -19.48 -13.26 -13.26
C THR A 21 -19.09 -13.63 -11.83
N VAL A 22 -18.03 -13.02 -11.34
CA VAL A 22 -17.53 -13.23 -9.96
C VAL A 22 -18.58 -12.79 -8.93
N PHE A 23 -19.52 -11.94 -9.33
CA PHE A 23 -20.61 -11.45 -8.49
C PHE A 23 -21.95 -11.79 -9.15
N GLU A 24 -22.82 -12.49 -8.42
CA GLU A 24 -24.19 -12.75 -8.84
C GLU A 24 -25.12 -11.67 -8.30
N GLY A 25 -25.94 -11.05 -9.17
CA GLY A 25 -26.92 -10.02 -8.82
C GLY A 25 -26.48 -8.58 -9.08
N GLU A 26 -27.20 -7.62 -8.52
CA GLU A 26 -26.86 -6.19 -8.61
C GLU A 26 -25.63 -5.90 -7.77
N VAL A 27 -24.59 -5.33 -8.40
CA VAL A 27 -23.37 -4.95 -7.71
C VAL A 27 -23.62 -3.62 -6.95
N GLU A 28 -23.57 -3.68 -5.63
CA GLU A 28 -23.61 -2.49 -4.82
C GLU A 28 -22.25 -1.80 -4.83
N ASN A 29 -22.24 -0.56 -5.30
CA ASN A 29 -21.03 0.24 -5.45
C ASN A 29 -20.88 1.21 -4.27
N GLY A 30 -19.75 1.13 -3.64
CA GLY A 30 -19.29 2.05 -2.61
C GLY A 30 -17.89 2.55 -2.90
N GLY A 31 -17.34 3.23 -1.93
CA GLY A 31 -15.97 3.68 -1.97
C GLY A 31 -15.63 4.49 -0.74
N PHE A 32 -14.39 4.40 -0.33
CA PHE A 32 -13.92 5.20 0.78
C PHE A 32 -12.47 5.63 0.57
N GLY A 33 -12.06 6.59 1.36
CA GLY A 33 -10.67 6.99 1.51
C GLY A 33 -10.42 7.49 2.92
N GLY A 34 -9.15 7.50 3.32
CA GLY A 34 -8.82 8.03 4.61
C GLY A 34 -7.35 7.95 4.99
N PRO A 35 -6.98 8.69 6.03
CA PRO A 35 -5.62 8.69 6.55
C PRO A 35 -5.29 7.40 7.31
N VAL A 36 -4.01 7.06 7.26
CA VAL A 36 -3.42 5.93 7.99
C VAL A 36 -2.13 6.37 8.64
N VAL A 37 -1.96 5.94 9.89
CA VAL A 37 -0.69 6.04 10.61
C VAL A 37 -0.18 4.64 10.87
N LYS A 38 1.09 4.40 10.56
CA LYS A 38 1.76 3.12 10.79
C LYS A 38 2.95 3.32 11.72
N PHE A 39 2.99 2.54 12.79
CA PHE A 39 4.11 2.48 13.72
C PHE A 39 4.95 1.24 13.39
N THR A 40 6.22 1.44 13.11
CA THR A 40 7.11 0.39 12.58
C THR A 40 8.55 0.63 13.02
N GLN A 41 9.47 -0.14 12.48
CA GLN A 41 10.90 0.16 12.54
C GLN A 41 11.43 0.42 11.14
N VAL A 42 12.34 1.38 11.02
CA VAL A 42 13.10 1.69 9.81
C VAL A 42 14.56 1.79 10.23
N LYS A 43 15.41 0.97 9.65
CA LYS A 43 16.85 0.91 10.00
C LYS A 43 17.10 0.74 11.51
N GLY A 44 16.31 -0.12 12.16
CA GLY A 44 16.40 -0.39 13.60
C GLY A 44 15.89 0.73 14.52
N ASN A 45 15.49 1.88 13.97
CA ASN A 45 14.92 3.00 14.72
C ASN A 45 13.39 2.99 14.65
N PHE A 46 12.75 3.56 15.67
CA PHE A 46 11.30 3.75 15.65
C PHE A 46 10.89 4.67 14.50
N GLY A 47 10.00 4.19 13.65
CA GLY A 47 9.49 4.88 12.48
C GLY A 47 8.00 5.12 12.59
N VAL A 48 7.58 6.35 12.31
CA VAL A 48 6.18 6.73 12.13
C VAL A 48 5.97 7.02 10.65
N ILE A 49 5.12 6.24 10.01
CA ILE A 49 4.77 6.41 8.62
C ILE A 49 3.34 6.92 8.54
N VAL A 50 3.13 8.01 7.84
CA VAL A 50 1.81 8.60 7.60
C VAL A 50 1.46 8.54 6.13
N GLY A 51 0.18 8.44 5.86
CA GLY A 51 -0.30 8.41 4.49
C GLY A 51 -1.80 8.21 4.44
N GLY A 52 -2.26 7.67 3.34
CA GLY A 52 -3.66 7.35 3.18
C GLY A 52 -3.89 6.44 1.99
N TYR A 53 -5.04 5.84 1.96
CA TYR A 53 -5.50 5.06 0.83
C TYR A 53 -7.00 5.16 0.65
N GLY A 54 -7.46 4.73 -0.50
CA GLY A 54 -8.87 4.64 -0.81
C GLY A 54 -9.09 3.97 -2.15
N GLY A 55 -10.35 3.71 -2.44
CA GLY A 55 -10.69 3.05 -3.67
C GLY A 55 -12.18 2.74 -3.80
N TRP A 56 -12.46 1.93 -4.79
CA TRP A 56 -13.78 1.42 -5.09
C TRP A 56 -14.07 0.17 -4.27
N LEU A 57 -15.20 0.20 -3.55
CA LEU A 57 -15.70 -0.90 -2.74
C LEU A 57 -16.84 -1.60 -3.47
N ILE A 58 -16.67 -2.88 -3.71
CA ILE A 58 -17.58 -3.75 -4.45
C ILE A 58 -18.32 -4.64 -3.44
N ASN A 59 -19.65 -4.62 -3.46
CA ASN A 59 -20.52 -5.43 -2.60
C ASN A 59 -20.15 -5.37 -1.11
N HIS A 60 -19.70 -4.21 -0.63
CA HIS A 60 -19.23 -3.99 0.74
C HIS A 60 -18.06 -4.88 1.19
N GLN A 61 -17.58 -5.79 0.32
CA GLN A 61 -16.61 -6.84 0.69
C GLN A 61 -15.24 -6.67 0.07
N PHE A 62 -15.13 -6.17 -1.15
CA PHE A 62 -13.85 -6.10 -1.86
C PHE A 62 -13.52 -4.68 -2.28
N LEU A 63 -12.39 -4.17 -1.80
CA LEU A 63 -11.83 -2.90 -2.24
C LEU A 63 -10.69 -3.13 -3.23
N ILE A 64 -10.71 -2.35 -4.29
CA ILE A 64 -9.57 -2.13 -5.17
C ILE A 64 -9.30 -0.63 -5.27
N GLY A 65 -8.06 -0.24 -5.03
CA GLY A 65 -7.72 1.18 -5.01
C GLY A 65 -6.23 1.43 -4.94
N GLY A 66 -5.85 2.57 -4.43
CA GLY A 66 -4.46 2.96 -4.28
C GLY A 66 -4.19 3.73 -3.01
N GLY A 67 -2.91 3.79 -2.65
CA GLY A 67 -2.48 4.55 -1.49
C GLY A 67 -1.01 4.92 -1.54
N GLY A 68 -0.64 5.88 -0.69
CA GLY A 68 0.73 6.32 -0.56
C GLY A 68 1.07 6.67 0.89
N PHE A 69 2.30 6.40 1.27
CA PHE A 69 2.80 6.46 2.64
C PHE A 69 4.21 7.03 2.65
N GLY A 70 4.52 7.84 3.67
CA GLY A 70 5.84 8.45 3.84
C GLY A 70 6.28 8.47 5.30
N LEU A 71 7.58 8.40 5.51
CA LEU A 71 8.20 8.54 6.84
C LEU A 71 7.97 9.95 7.36
N ALA A 72 7.40 10.06 8.56
CA ALA A 72 7.01 11.34 9.16
C ALA A 72 7.98 11.84 10.24
N ASN A 73 8.81 10.97 10.79
CA ASN A 73 9.82 11.35 11.78
C ASN A 73 11.23 11.26 11.20
N ASP A 74 12.15 12.00 11.80
CA ASP A 74 13.54 12.04 11.39
C ASP A 74 14.28 10.78 11.85
N ILE A 75 14.95 10.12 10.91
CA ILE A 75 15.88 9.01 11.17
C ILE A 75 17.21 9.37 10.52
N GLN A 76 18.25 9.46 11.34
CA GLN A 76 19.59 9.82 10.87
C GLN A 76 20.26 8.65 10.16
N ALA A 77 21.04 8.99 9.12
CA ALA A 77 21.93 8.05 8.47
C ALA A 77 23.13 7.69 9.37
N ASP A 78 23.85 6.62 8.99
CA ASP A 78 25.10 6.25 9.65
C ASP A 78 26.20 7.27 9.31
N GLN A 79 27.23 7.33 10.18
CA GLN A 79 28.39 8.20 9.97
C GLN A 79 29.10 7.89 8.64
N GLU A 80 29.14 6.64 8.23
CA GLU A 80 29.74 6.22 6.96
C GLU A 80 29.15 6.96 5.75
N VAL A 81 27.83 7.19 5.76
CA VAL A 81 27.16 7.95 4.70
C VAL A 81 27.61 9.41 4.68
N THR A 82 27.80 10.02 5.86
CA THR A 82 28.33 11.37 6.02
C THR A 82 29.73 11.47 5.42
N ASP A 83 30.59 10.51 5.71
CA ASP A 83 32.00 10.51 5.29
C ASP A 83 32.12 10.26 3.77
N ILE A 84 31.31 9.36 3.20
CA ILE A 84 31.35 9.03 1.77
C ILE A 84 30.85 10.19 0.90
N PHE A 85 29.78 10.84 1.29
CA PHE A 85 29.13 11.88 0.49
C PHE A 85 29.56 13.30 0.86
N GLY A 86 30.40 13.46 1.91
CA GLY A 86 30.93 14.76 2.35
C GLY A 86 29.86 15.68 2.92
N TYR A 87 28.86 15.12 3.60
CA TYR A 87 27.85 15.91 4.29
C TYR A 87 28.45 16.63 5.49
N THR A 88 27.98 17.85 5.78
CA THR A 88 28.44 18.63 6.95
C THR A 88 27.90 18.04 8.25
N ASN A 89 26.66 17.52 8.20
CA ASN A 89 25.97 16.88 9.31
C ASN A 89 25.44 15.52 8.85
N ARG A 90 25.06 14.66 9.79
CA ARG A 90 24.39 13.38 9.45
C ARG A 90 23.10 13.66 8.70
N PRO A 91 22.95 13.18 7.45
CA PRO A 91 21.74 13.39 6.70
C PRO A 91 20.59 12.59 7.28
N MET A 92 19.38 13.07 7.05
CA MET A 92 18.14 12.40 7.43
C MET A 92 17.66 11.49 6.29
N LEU A 93 17.06 10.36 6.65
CA LEU A 93 16.45 9.45 5.72
C LEU A 93 15.10 10.02 5.25
N ASN A 94 14.89 10.10 3.95
CA ASN A 94 13.61 10.36 3.32
C ASN A 94 13.14 9.07 2.65
N PHE A 95 11.95 8.58 3.04
CA PHE A 95 11.43 7.28 2.62
C PHE A 95 9.94 7.39 2.37
N GLY A 96 9.49 6.94 1.20
CA GLY A 96 8.07 6.89 0.86
C GLY A 96 7.77 5.79 -0.15
N TYR A 97 6.54 5.27 -0.11
CA TYR A 97 6.08 4.22 -1.01
C TYR A 97 4.57 4.29 -1.23
N GLY A 98 4.12 3.63 -2.28
CA GLY A 98 2.70 3.53 -2.60
C GLY A 98 2.44 2.52 -3.71
N GLY A 99 1.18 2.29 -3.99
CA GLY A 99 0.80 1.34 -5.02
C GLY A 99 -0.66 0.98 -5.02
N LEU A 100 -0.94 -0.13 -5.69
CA LEU A 100 -2.26 -0.76 -5.72
C LEU A 100 -2.54 -1.40 -4.37
N ILE A 101 -3.75 -1.19 -3.86
CA ILE A 101 -4.25 -1.82 -2.64
C ILE A 101 -5.49 -2.63 -2.98
N MET A 102 -5.48 -3.88 -2.55
CA MET A 102 -6.63 -4.78 -2.54
C MET A 102 -6.94 -5.11 -1.09
N GLU A 103 -8.22 -5.03 -0.71
CA GLU A 103 -8.65 -5.34 0.66
C GLU A 103 -9.96 -6.14 0.61
N TYR A 104 -10.04 -7.19 1.43
CA TYR A 104 -11.21 -8.02 1.57
C TYR A 104 -11.75 -7.95 2.99
N TYR A 105 -13.07 -7.76 3.12
CA TYR A 105 -13.79 -7.60 4.38
C TYR A 105 -14.60 -8.86 4.69
N PHE A 106 -14.39 -9.41 5.89
CA PHE A 106 -15.18 -10.50 6.42
C PHE A 106 -16.33 -9.93 7.26
N ASP A 107 -17.57 -10.30 6.95
CA ASP A 107 -18.77 -9.83 7.65
C ASP A 107 -18.88 -8.29 7.82
N PRO A 108 -18.77 -7.49 6.75
CA PRO A 108 -18.62 -6.02 6.85
C PRO A 108 -19.80 -5.30 7.50
N MET A 109 -20.96 -5.97 7.63
CA MET A 109 -22.15 -5.41 8.27
C MET A 109 -22.15 -5.57 9.81
N LYS A 110 -21.24 -6.36 10.38
CA LYS A 110 -21.10 -6.47 11.84
C LYS A 110 -20.46 -5.20 12.40
N LEU A 111 -20.80 -4.86 13.65
CA LEU A 111 -20.23 -3.72 14.37
C LEU A 111 -18.69 -3.79 14.42
N ILE A 112 -18.18 -5.00 14.72
CA ILE A 112 -16.76 -5.33 14.66
C ILE A 112 -16.57 -6.44 13.65
N HIS A 113 -15.66 -6.26 12.73
CA HIS A 113 -15.36 -7.21 11.69
C HIS A 113 -13.87 -7.17 11.35
N TYR A 114 -13.40 -8.02 10.45
CA TYR A 114 -12.00 -8.14 10.09
C TYR A 114 -11.80 -7.88 8.59
N SER A 115 -10.63 -7.36 8.24
CA SER A 115 -10.19 -7.27 6.85
C SER A 115 -8.78 -7.82 6.69
N VAL A 116 -8.50 -8.26 5.46
CA VAL A 116 -7.14 -8.56 5.00
C VAL A 116 -6.84 -7.69 3.80
N SER A 117 -5.65 -7.12 3.76
CA SER A 117 -5.24 -6.24 2.67
C SER A 117 -3.87 -6.60 2.14
N LEU A 118 -3.63 -6.23 0.88
CA LEU A 118 -2.36 -6.38 0.21
C LEU A 118 -2.05 -5.11 -0.57
N LEU A 119 -0.93 -4.46 -0.27
CA LEU A 119 -0.35 -3.40 -1.08
C LEU A 119 0.77 -3.99 -1.94
N VAL A 120 0.70 -3.69 -3.24
CA VAL A 120 1.74 -4.04 -4.22
C VAL A 120 2.14 -2.77 -4.94
N GLY A 121 3.42 -2.41 -4.90
CA GLY A 121 3.85 -1.17 -5.53
C GLY A 121 5.34 -0.90 -5.42
N GLY A 122 5.69 0.35 -5.35
CA GLY A 122 7.07 0.79 -5.26
C GLY A 122 7.22 2.01 -4.38
N GLY A 123 8.46 2.36 -4.12
CA GLY A 123 8.82 3.52 -3.33
C GLY A 123 10.15 4.11 -3.72
N GLY A 124 10.46 5.21 -3.06
CA GLY A 124 11.73 5.89 -3.17
C GLY A 124 12.34 6.13 -1.80
N ILE A 125 13.66 6.18 -1.80
CA ILE A 125 14.47 6.48 -0.63
C ILE A 125 15.59 7.42 -1.04
N SER A 126 15.88 8.40 -0.21
CA SER A 126 16.97 9.37 -0.42
C SER A 126 17.50 9.88 0.89
N TYR A 127 18.67 10.52 0.87
CA TYR A 127 19.19 11.28 1.99
C TYR A 127 18.93 12.76 1.79
N ARG A 128 18.55 13.47 2.87
CA ARG A 128 18.39 14.92 2.88
C ARG A 128 19.22 15.56 4.00
N GLU A 129 19.82 16.70 3.72
CA GLU A 129 20.37 17.60 4.74
C GLU A 129 19.29 18.61 5.16
N GLY A 130 19.15 18.86 6.47
CA GLY A 130 18.22 19.84 7.00
C GLY A 130 16.84 19.33 7.38
N LEU A 131 16.01 20.23 7.95
CA LEU A 131 14.63 19.97 8.36
C LEU A 131 13.70 19.83 7.14
N PHE A 132 12.54 19.21 7.32
CA PHE A 132 11.54 18.93 6.27
C PHE A 132 11.19 20.07 5.32
N MET A 133 11.45 21.33 5.69
CA MET A 133 11.08 22.53 4.93
C MET A 133 12.24 23.23 4.24
N GLU A 134 13.48 22.82 4.47
CA GLU A 134 14.60 23.35 3.69
C GLU A 134 14.88 22.46 2.50
N HIS A 135 14.51 22.93 1.32
CA HIS A 135 14.90 22.34 0.03
C HIS A 135 16.40 22.60 -0.17
N SER A 136 17.24 21.82 0.47
CA SER A 136 18.64 21.73 0.10
C SER A 136 18.74 20.95 -1.19
N SER A 137 19.21 21.58 -2.25
CA SER A 137 19.30 21.07 -3.62
C SER A 137 20.33 19.92 -3.80
N ARG A 138 20.67 19.21 -2.75
CA ARG A 138 21.51 18.02 -2.75
C ARG A 138 20.74 16.79 -2.29
N ASP A 139 19.65 16.47 -3.01
CA ASP A 139 19.12 15.12 -3.01
C ASP A 139 20.12 14.21 -3.74
N ASN A 140 21.11 13.75 -3.00
CA ASN A 140 22.12 12.90 -3.55
C ASN A 140 21.61 11.46 -3.59
N ASN A 141 21.38 10.99 -4.82
CA ASN A 141 21.17 9.59 -5.18
C ASN A 141 19.85 8.98 -4.68
N PRO A 142 18.67 9.42 -5.19
CA PRO A 142 17.43 8.71 -4.91
C PRO A 142 17.51 7.30 -5.47
N ASP A 143 17.09 6.33 -4.67
CA ASP A 143 17.00 4.93 -5.07
C ASP A 143 15.54 4.47 -5.02
N ALA A 144 15.18 3.58 -5.93
CA ALA A 144 13.85 3.05 -6.06
C ALA A 144 13.79 1.58 -5.63
N PHE A 145 12.69 1.18 -5.02
CA PHE A 145 12.50 -0.19 -4.55
C PHE A 145 11.08 -0.67 -4.81
N PHE A 146 10.91 -1.97 -4.85
CA PHE A 146 9.61 -2.63 -4.88
C PHE A 146 9.13 -2.89 -3.45
N VAL A 147 7.80 -2.80 -3.23
CA VAL A 147 7.17 -3.08 -1.94
C VAL A 147 5.99 -4.03 -2.09
N LEU A 148 5.93 -4.99 -1.16
CA LEU A 148 4.79 -5.87 -0.92
C LEU A 148 4.43 -5.76 0.57
N GLU A 149 3.17 -5.40 0.88
CA GLU A 149 2.76 -5.22 2.28
C GLU A 149 1.39 -5.87 2.52
N PRO A 150 1.36 -7.15 2.94
CA PRO A 150 0.16 -7.77 3.50
C PRO A 150 -0.14 -7.21 4.88
N ALA A 151 -1.44 -7.09 5.21
CA ALA A 151 -1.90 -6.69 6.54
C ALA A 151 -3.24 -7.36 6.89
N ILE A 152 -3.50 -7.44 8.20
CA ILE A 152 -4.78 -7.84 8.77
C ILE A 152 -5.24 -6.74 9.72
N SER A 153 -6.53 -6.43 9.70
CA SER A 153 -7.10 -5.38 10.55
C SER A 153 -8.41 -5.84 11.20
N GLY A 154 -8.63 -5.41 12.42
CA GLY A 154 -9.94 -5.38 13.06
C GLY A 154 -10.57 -4.01 12.81
N GLU A 155 -11.82 -3.98 12.41
CA GLU A 155 -12.52 -2.76 12.05
C GLU A 155 -13.77 -2.56 12.89
N LEU A 156 -14.03 -1.31 13.26
CA LEU A 156 -15.21 -0.87 13.99
C LEU A 156 -16.05 0.05 13.08
N ASN A 157 -17.30 -0.32 12.85
CA ASN A 157 -18.30 0.52 12.20
C ASN A 157 -18.80 1.58 13.19
N VAL A 158 -18.21 2.79 13.19
CA VAL A 158 -18.60 3.88 14.10
C VAL A 158 -19.86 4.58 13.61
N ALA A 159 -19.96 4.81 12.28
CA ALA A 159 -21.12 5.38 11.62
C ALA A 159 -21.26 4.80 10.21
N LYS A 160 -22.37 5.06 9.53
CA LYS A 160 -22.60 4.60 8.15
C LYS A 160 -21.53 5.06 7.16
N PHE A 161 -20.89 6.21 7.45
CA PHE A 161 -19.88 6.83 6.60
C PHE A 161 -18.46 6.79 7.21
N PHE A 162 -18.29 6.22 8.42
CA PHE A 162 -17.05 6.28 9.15
C PHE A 162 -16.71 4.96 9.84
N LYS A 163 -15.52 4.43 9.57
CA LYS A 163 -14.95 3.24 10.22
C LYS A 163 -13.58 3.56 10.80
N VAL A 164 -13.22 2.85 11.85
CA VAL A 164 -11.87 2.87 12.45
C VAL A 164 -11.29 1.48 12.35
N GLY A 165 -10.10 1.37 11.79
CA GLY A 165 -9.35 0.13 11.65
C GLY A 165 -8.07 0.14 12.49
N LEU A 166 -7.83 -0.93 13.23
CA LEU A 166 -6.58 -1.21 13.91
C LEU A 166 -6.03 -2.54 13.40
N GLY A 167 -4.80 -2.53 12.91
CA GLY A 167 -4.24 -3.71 12.26
C GLY A 167 -2.74 -3.88 12.46
N ALA A 168 -2.25 -4.98 11.93
CA ALA A 168 -0.83 -5.29 11.83
C ALA A 168 -0.50 -5.72 10.40
N GLY A 169 0.67 -5.34 9.94
CA GLY A 169 1.16 -5.71 8.61
C GLY A 169 2.66 -5.99 8.64
N TYR A 170 3.12 -6.57 7.54
CA TYR A 170 4.54 -6.72 7.28
C TYR A 170 4.88 -6.10 5.94
N ARG A 171 5.80 -5.15 5.94
CA ARG A 171 6.32 -4.53 4.73
C ARG A 171 7.55 -5.30 4.30
N TRP A 172 7.51 -5.85 3.11
CA TRP A 172 8.63 -6.47 2.44
C TRP A 172 9.10 -5.56 1.31
N THR A 173 10.39 -5.21 1.32
CA THR A 173 11.02 -4.38 0.29
C THR A 173 12.15 -5.14 -0.40
N THR A 174 12.33 -4.88 -1.69
CA THR A 174 13.42 -5.43 -2.48
C THR A 174 13.86 -4.44 -3.56
N GLY A 175 15.12 -4.52 -3.96
CA GLY A 175 15.69 -3.65 -4.99
C GLY A 175 16.43 -2.43 -4.45
N VAL A 176 16.59 -2.28 -3.14
CA VAL A 176 17.35 -1.18 -2.54
C VAL A 176 18.85 -1.37 -2.82
N ASN A 177 19.45 -0.36 -3.47
CA ASN A 177 20.89 -0.31 -3.81
C ASN A 177 21.57 0.94 -3.24
N MET A 178 21.01 1.55 -2.21
CA MET A 178 21.51 2.77 -1.59
C MET A 178 22.62 2.48 -0.59
N VAL A 179 23.68 3.30 -0.57
CA VAL A 179 24.78 3.19 0.39
C VAL A 179 24.24 3.33 1.82
N GLY A 180 24.61 2.40 2.70
CA GLY A 180 24.21 2.39 4.11
C GLY A 180 22.79 1.91 4.39
N ILE A 181 22.04 1.43 3.38
CA ILE A 181 20.68 0.89 3.53
C ILE A 181 20.56 -0.46 2.82
N LYS A 182 19.95 -1.41 3.50
CA LYS A 182 19.62 -2.75 2.98
C LYS A 182 18.11 -2.92 2.87
N ASN A 183 17.67 -3.89 2.06
CA ASN A 183 16.26 -4.27 1.97
C ASN A 183 15.66 -4.59 3.35
N SER A 184 16.43 -5.24 4.23
CA SER A 184 16.01 -5.59 5.60
C SER A 184 15.77 -4.36 6.49
N ASP A 185 16.43 -3.24 6.22
CA ASP A 185 16.30 -2.01 7.02
C ASP A 185 14.94 -1.34 6.79
N LEU A 186 14.34 -1.59 5.62
CA LEU A 186 13.03 -1.08 5.24
C LEU A 186 11.92 -2.13 5.41
N SER A 187 12.29 -3.43 5.47
CA SER A 187 11.33 -4.53 5.64
C SER A 187 11.06 -4.76 7.12
N ASN A 188 9.82 -4.51 7.58
CA ASN A 188 9.51 -4.69 8.99
C ASN A 188 8.02 -4.84 9.26
N PHE A 189 7.67 -5.28 10.47
CA PHE A 189 6.31 -5.26 10.97
C PHE A 189 5.84 -3.83 11.25
N SER A 190 4.54 -3.63 11.14
CA SER A 190 3.88 -2.38 11.52
C SER A 190 2.58 -2.63 12.25
N VAL A 191 2.24 -1.71 13.16
CA VAL A 191 0.89 -1.56 13.72
C VAL A 191 0.26 -0.37 13.03
N ASN A 192 -0.95 -0.55 12.50
CA ASN A 192 -1.60 0.41 11.63
C ASN A 192 -2.90 0.91 12.25
N LEU A 193 -3.11 2.22 12.27
CA LEU A 193 -4.36 2.86 12.63
C LEU A 193 -4.92 3.56 11.38
N ALA A 194 -6.11 3.19 10.95
CA ALA A 194 -6.78 3.74 9.78
C ALA A 194 -8.10 4.41 10.16
N LEU A 195 -8.36 5.59 9.60
CA LEU A 195 -9.66 6.25 9.67
C LEU A 195 -10.24 6.27 8.26
N LYS A 196 -11.38 5.59 8.05
CA LYS A 196 -11.98 5.39 6.73
C LYS A 196 -13.28 6.16 6.62
N PHE A 197 -13.39 7.02 5.61
CA PHE A 197 -14.57 7.84 5.36
C PHE A 197 -15.12 7.55 3.96
N GLY A 198 -16.41 7.24 3.87
CA GLY A 198 -17.03 6.97 2.56
C GLY A 198 -18.39 6.30 2.62
N LYS A 199 -18.74 5.69 1.50
CA LYS A 199 -19.93 4.85 1.36
C LYS A 199 -19.50 3.39 1.43
N PHE A 200 -19.87 2.73 2.53
CA PHE A 200 -19.53 1.34 2.79
C PHE A 200 -20.68 0.42 2.46
#